data_5a39a29101243aaa37401b5776692452
#
_entry.id   5a39a29101243aaa37401b5776692452
#
_cell.length_a   1.000
_cell.length_b   1.000
_cell.length_c   1.000
_cell.angle_alpha   90.00
_cell.angle_beta   90.00
_cell.angle_gamma   90.00
#
_symmetry.space_group_name_H-M   'P 1'
#
loop_
_entity.id
_entity.type
_entity.pdbx_description
1 polymer ?
#
loop_
_entity_poly.entity_id
_entity_poly.type
_entity_poly.pdbx_seq_one_letter_code
_entity_poly.pdbx_strand_id
1 'polypeptide(L)'
;MEKRRIEILAPAGSYASFKAAINAGADAVYAGGPKFGARAYADNFTKEELIEAIKEAHIYGRKLYLTVNTLLKNNEISELPEYLSPLYEAGLDAVIVQDIGVLELVREYFPKMDIHASTQMTITGYRGAAFMEGQGISRCLLYTSPSPRDRG
;
A
#
# COMPACT_ATOMS: atom_id res chain seq x y z
N MET A 1 16.35 -9.10 -24.04
CA MET A 1 15.96 -9.31 -22.63
C MET A 1 15.72 -7.95 -22.00
N GLU A 2 14.48 -7.58 -21.76
CA GLU A 2 14.20 -6.38 -20.99
C GLU A 2 14.75 -6.56 -19.57
N LYS A 3 15.64 -5.67 -19.16
CA LYS A 3 16.09 -5.64 -17.78
C LYS A 3 14.90 -5.29 -16.90
N ARG A 4 14.42 -6.23 -16.11
CA ARG A 4 13.38 -6.00 -15.12
C ARG A 4 13.88 -4.91 -14.17
N ARG A 5 13.30 -3.71 -14.28
CA ARG A 5 13.66 -2.61 -13.39
C ARG A 5 13.14 -2.92 -11.98
N ILE A 6 14.05 -2.91 -11.02
CA ILE A 6 13.70 -3.09 -9.62
C ILE A 6 13.10 -1.78 -9.11
N GLU A 7 11.89 -1.85 -8.56
CA GLU A 7 11.22 -0.71 -7.92
C GLU A 7 11.80 -0.50 -6.53
N ILE A 8 12.20 0.74 -6.24
CA ILE A 8 12.60 1.17 -4.90
C ILE A 8 11.36 1.70 -4.19
N LEU A 9 10.90 0.98 -3.18
CA LEU A 9 9.76 1.33 -2.35
C LEU A 9 10.24 1.88 -1.01
N ALA A 10 9.87 3.12 -0.69
CA ALA A 10 10.26 3.79 0.55
C ALA A 10 9.04 4.08 1.45
N PRO A 11 9.21 3.98 2.78
CA PRO A 11 8.17 4.40 3.71
C PRO A 11 8.14 5.92 3.88
N ALA A 12 6.96 6.47 4.16
CA ALA A 12 6.82 7.86 4.59
C ALA A 12 5.83 7.97 5.74
N GLY A 13 6.31 8.42 6.88
CA GLY A 13 5.48 8.68 8.07
C GLY A 13 4.94 10.11 8.12
N SER A 14 5.41 11.00 7.23
CA SER A 14 4.99 12.40 7.16
C SER A 14 5.19 12.92 5.73
N TYR A 15 4.60 14.08 5.44
CA TYR A 15 4.79 14.74 4.14
C TYR A 15 6.27 15.09 3.90
N ALA A 16 6.99 15.52 4.93
CA ALA A 16 8.42 15.78 4.83
C ALA A 16 9.22 14.51 4.47
N SER A 17 8.88 13.38 5.08
CA SER A 17 9.50 12.09 4.75
C SER A 17 9.17 11.65 3.31
N PHE A 18 7.95 11.93 2.86
CA PHE A 18 7.54 11.67 1.48
C PHE A 18 8.41 12.46 0.50
N LYS A 19 8.58 13.76 0.72
CA LYS A 19 9.45 14.59 -0.12
C LYS A 19 10.90 14.11 -0.14
N ALA A 20 11.42 13.74 1.03
CA ALA A 20 12.76 13.19 1.14
C ALA A 20 12.92 11.89 0.35
N ALA A 21 11.94 11.00 0.41
CA ALA A 21 11.95 9.74 -0.34
C ALA A 21 11.93 9.97 -1.86
N ILE A 22 11.10 10.88 -2.34
CA ILE A 22 11.04 11.26 -3.77
C ILE A 22 12.38 11.86 -4.21
N ASN A 23 12.94 12.79 -3.44
CA ASN A 23 14.22 13.41 -3.75
C ASN A 23 15.40 12.43 -3.72
N ALA A 24 15.31 11.39 -2.90
CA ALA A 24 16.31 10.33 -2.83
C ALA A 24 16.19 9.30 -3.98
N GLY A 25 15.16 9.40 -4.81
CA GLY A 25 14.99 8.55 -5.99
C GLY A 25 14.10 7.33 -5.79
N ALA A 26 13.23 7.31 -4.76
CA ALA A 26 12.25 6.25 -4.62
C ALA A 26 11.30 6.21 -5.82
N ASP A 27 11.02 5.02 -6.33
CA ASP A 27 10.08 4.80 -7.43
C ASP A 27 8.63 4.82 -6.93
N ALA A 28 8.42 4.37 -5.72
CA ALA A 28 7.15 4.39 -5.03
C ALA A 28 7.34 4.69 -3.55
N VAL A 29 6.32 5.30 -2.95
CA VAL A 29 6.29 5.59 -1.52
C VAL A 29 5.03 4.99 -0.94
N TYR A 30 5.11 4.37 0.23
CA TYR A 30 3.93 3.95 0.96
C TYR A 30 3.72 4.78 2.22
N ALA A 31 2.48 5.12 2.49
CA ALA A 31 2.08 6.00 3.58
C ALA A 31 0.81 5.49 4.26
N GLY A 32 0.65 5.86 5.52
CA GLY A 32 -0.57 5.63 6.28
C GLY A 32 -1.46 6.86 6.31
N GLY A 33 -2.75 6.65 6.22
CA GLY A 33 -3.76 7.68 6.40
C GLY A 33 -4.32 7.70 7.84
N PRO A 34 -5.33 8.54 8.10
CA PRO A 34 -5.92 8.68 9.43
C PRO A 34 -6.67 7.45 9.91
N LYS A 35 -7.01 6.51 9.02
CA LYS A 35 -7.79 5.31 9.34
C LYS A 35 -7.18 4.05 8.71
N PHE A 36 -7.51 2.90 9.28
CA PHE A 36 -7.31 1.54 8.72
C PHE A 36 -5.86 1.11 8.53
N GLY A 37 -4.89 1.89 8.98
CA GLY A 37 -3.49 1.52 8.96
C GLY A 37 -2.99 1.06 10.33
N ALA A 38 -2.01 0.17 10.35
CA ALA A 38 -1.42 -0.36 11.59
C ALA A 38 -0.80 0.74 12.49
N ARG A 39 -0.53 1.91 11.92
CA ARG A 39 0.01 3.08 12.62
C ARG A 39 -0.94 4.26 12.62
N ALA A 40 -2.25 4.02 12.57
CA ALA A 40 -3.26 5.08 12.50
C ALA A 40 -3.22 6.07 13.68
N TYR A 41 -2.60 5.70 14.79
CA TYR A 41 -2.44 6.55 15.97
C TYR A 41 -1.10 7.33 16.03
N ALA A 42 -0.23 7.14 15.05
CA ALA A 42 0.99 7.92 14.90
C ALA A 42 0.74 9.17 14.04
N ASP A 43 1.75 10.05 13.95
CA ASP A 43 1.70 11.16 13.00
C ASP A 43 1.63 10.60 11.58
N ASN A 44 0.45 10.67 10.98
CA ASN A 44 0.15 10.19 9.64
C ASN A 44 -0.33 11.33 8.77
N PHE A 45 -0.46 11.04 7.47
CA PHE A 45 -1.03 11.98 6.52
C PHE A 45 -2.51 12.22 6.82
N THR A 46 -2.96 13.46 6.70
CA THR A 46 -4.36 13.76 6.54
C THR A 46 -4.83 13.34 5.15
N LYS A 47 -6.15 13.28 4.94
CA LYS A 47 -6.73 12.97 3.63
C LYS A 47 -6.26 13.96 2.57
N GLU A 48 -6.24 15.25 2.90
CA GLU A 48 -5.80 16.33 2.03
C GLU A 48 -4.31 16.19 1.67
N GLU A 49 -3.48 15.87 2.65
CA GLU A 49 -2.06 15.62 2.44
C GLU A 49 -1.82 14.39 1.55
N LEU A 50 -2.63 13.33 1.69
CA LEU A 50 -2.55 12.16 0.81
C LEU A 50 -2.87 12.53 -0.63
N ILE A 51 -3.91 13.32 -0.87
CA ILE A 51 -4.29 13.77 -2.21
C ILE A 51 -3.16 14.60 -2.84
N GLU A 52 -2.58 15.52 -2.07
CA GLU A 52 -1.44 16.33 -2.52
C GLU A 52 -0.22 15.44 -2.83
N ALA A 53 0.07 14.47 -1.97
CA ALA A 53 1.19 13.55 -2.17
C ALA A 53 1.01 12.67 -3.41
N ILE A 54 -0.21 12.21 -3.69
CA ILE A 54 -0.52 11.46 -4.92
C ILE A 54 -0.22 12.30 -6.15
N LYS A 55 -0.70 13.54 -6.19
CA LYS A 55 -0.48 14.45 -7.30
C LYS A 55 1.00 14.77 -7.49
N GLU A 56 1.71 15.06 -6.40
CA GLU A 56 3.13 15.37 -6.44
C GLU A 56 3.96 14.16 -6.90
N ALA A 57 3.67 12.97 -6.40
CA ALA A 57 4.33 11.74 -6.85
C ALA A 57 4.16 11.55 -8.36
N HIS A 58 2.96 11.74 -8.88
CA HIS A 58 2.68 11.57 -10.31
C HIS A 58 3.39 12.61 -11.18
N ILE A 59 3.56 13.85 -10.71
CA ILE A 59 4.36 14.87 -11.41
C ILE A 59 5.80 14.37 -11.63
N TYR A 60 6.37 13.66 -10.67
CA TYR A 60 7.72 13.08 -10.77
C TYR A 60 7.75 11.69 -11.42
N GLY A 61 6.63 11.18 -11.92
CA GLY A 61 6.54 9.84 -12.48
C GLY A 61 6.68 8.73 -11.42
N ARG A 62 6.31 9.03 -10.18
CA ARG A 62 6.40 8.09 -9.04
C ARG A 62 5.00 7.63 -8.62
N LYS A 63 4.95 6.63 -7.75
CA LYS A 63 3.71 6.04 -7.26
C LYS A 63 3.54 6.24 -5.77
N LEU A 64 2.27 6.32 -5.33
CA LEU A 64 1.93 6.33 -3.90
C LEU A 64 1.00 5.16 -3.59
N TYR A 65 1.35 4.42 -2.55
CA TYR A 65 0.57 3.30 -2.01
C TYR A 65 0.07 3.65 -0.62
N LEU A 66 -1.18 3.31 -0.35
CA LEU A 66 -1.81 3.55 0.95
C LEU A 66 -1.88 2.25 1.76
N THR A 67 -1.46 2.30 3.02
CA THR A 67 -1.62 1.18 3.93
C THR A 67 -3.06 1.13 4.47
N VAL A 68 -3.74 0.03 4.19
CA VAL A 68 -5.03 -0.38 4.75
C VAL A 68 -4.84 -1.78 5.34
N ASN A 69 -3.85 -1.90 6.20
CA ASN A 69 -3.26 -3.16 6.61
C ASN A 69 -3.62 -3.58 8.05
N THR A 70 -4.83 -3.27 8.48
CA THR A 70 -5.42 -3.77 9.72
C THR A 70 -6.59 -4.71 9.43
N LEU A 71 -6.94 -5.54 10.40
CA LEU A 71 -8.18 -6.30 10.37
C LEU A 71 -9.34 -5.36 10.73
N LEU A 72 -10.39 -5.36 9.93
CA LEU A 72 -11.52 -4.47 10.10
C LEU A 72 -12.74 -5.22 10.64
N LYS A 73 -13.47 -4.56 11.53
CA LYS A 73 -14.79 -5.01 11.96
C LYS A 73 -15.83 -4.71 10.87
N ASN A 74 -16.95 -5.41 10.90
CA ASN A 74 -18.01 -5.25 9.89
C ASN A 74 -18.49 -3.79 9.72
N ASN A 75 -18.59 -3.06 10.82
CA ASN A 75 -18.98 -1.64 10.77
C ASN A 75 -17.86 -0.75 10.17
N GLU A 76 -16.62 -1.11 10.34
CA GLU A 76 -15.48 -0.37 9.76
C GLU A 76 -15.35 -0.63 8.26
N ILE A 77 -15.60 -1.85 7.82
CA ILE A 77 -15.56 -2.22 6.39
C ILE A 77 -16.56 -1.38 5.59
N SER A 78 -17.73 -1.09 6.14
CA SER A 78 -18.73 -0.28 5.46
C SER A 78 -18.31 1.18 5.22
N GLU A 79 -17.36 1.70 5.99
CA GLU A 79 -16.84 3.06 5.84
C GLU A 79 -15.73 3.15 4.77
N LEU A 80 -15.16 2.02 4.38
CA LEU A 80 -13.98 1.99 3.51
C LEU A 80 -14.21 2.56 2.11
N PRO A 81 -15.34 2.32 1.42
CA PRO A 81 -15.59 2.91 0.10
C PRO A 81 -15.59 4.44 0.13
N GLU A 82 -16.24 5.04 1.13
CA GLU A 82 -16.26 6.50 1.29
C GLU A 82 -14.87 7.06 1.59
N TYR A 83 -14.10 6.35 2.40
CA TYR A 83 -12.72 6.73 2.73
C TYR A 83 -11.79 6.67 1.50
N LEU A 84 -11.89 5.62 0.68
CA LEU A 84 -11.00 5.40 -0.46
C LEU A 84 -11.40 6.17 -1.72
N SER A 85 -12.68 6.48 -1.90
CA SER A 85 -13.16 7.11 -3.15
C SER A 85 -12.42 8.38 -3.54
N PRO A 86 -12.20 9.37 -2.64
CA PRO A 86 -11.46 10.58 -3.01
C PRO A 86 -10.00 10.31 -3.36
N LEU A 87 -9.39 9.34 -2.72
CA LEU A 87 -8.01 8.94 -2.97
C LEU A 87 -7.89 8.21 -4.32
N TYR A 88 -8.84 7.36 -4.62
CA TYR A 88 -8.93 6.68 -5.91
C TYR A 88 -9.12 7.67 -7.06
N GLU A 89 -10.00 8.65 -6.89
CA GLU A 89 -10.21 9.73 -7.86
C GLU A 89 -8.97 10.60 -8.06
N ALA A 90 -8.19 10.80 -6.99
CA ALA A 90 -6.92 11.52 -7.07
C ALA A 90 -5.81 10.70 -7.78
N GLY A 91 -6.03 9.41 -8.02
CA GLY A 91 -5.11 8.53 -8.73
C GLY A 91 -4.25 7.64 -7.83
N LEU A 92 -4.71 7.32 -6.61
CA LEU A 92 -4.00 6.39 -5.74
C LEU A 92 -3.63 5.11 -6.50
N ASP A 93 -2.35 4.74 -6.45
CA ASP A 93 -1.82 3.67 -7.30
C ASP A 93 -2.11 2.27 -6.75
N ALA A 94 -2.07 2.10 -5.45
CA ALA A 94 -2.35 0.82 -4.80
C ALA A 94 -2.72 0.97 -3.33
N VAL A 95 -3.38 -0.05 -2.81
CA VAL A 95 -3.58 -0.26 -1.37
C VAL A 95 -2.81 -1.48 -0.91
N ILE A 96 -2.24 -1.39 0.28
CA ILE A 96 -1.54 -2.50 0.95
C ILE A 96 -2.49 -3.04 2.00
N VAL A 97 -2.96 -4.27 1.83
CA VAL A 97 -4.05 -4.86 2.61
C VAL A 97 -3.62 -6.06 3.44
N GLN A 98 -4.35 -6.33 4.52
CA GLN A 98 -4.22 -7.52 5.34
C GLN A 98 -5.51 -8.33 5.37
N ASP A 99 -6.65 -7.65 5.42
CA ASP A 99 -7.98 -8.22 5.58
C ASP A 99 -8.54 -8.71 4.24
N ILE A 100 -8.99 -9.95 4.19
CA ILE A 100 -9.58 -10.54 2.97
C ILE A 100 -10.89 -9.84 2.59
N GLY A 101 -11.67 -9.38 3.56
CA GLY A 101 -12.89 -8.60 3.31
C GLY A 101 -12.58 -7.25 2.65
N VAL A 102 -11.48 -6.61 3.06
CA VAL A 102 -10.97 -5.39 2.41
C VAL A 102 -10.54 -5.68 0.97
N LEU A 103 -9.84 -6.78 0.74
CA LEU A 103 -9.46 -7.23 -0.61
C LEU A 103 -10.68 -7.37 -1.53
N GLU A 104 -11.70 -8.07 -1.09
CA GLU A 104 -12.94 -8.28 -1.83
C GLU A 104 -13.63 -6.95 -2.16
N LEU A 105 -13.75 -6.08 -1.18
CA LEU A 105 -14.39 -4.77 -1.34
C LEU A 105 -13.64 -3.88 -2.32
N VAL A 106 -12.32 -3.83 -2.22
CA VAL A 106 -11.50 -3.02 -3.13
C VAL A 106 -11.60 -3.54 -4.57
N ARG A 107 -11.61 -4.85 -4.77
CA ARG A 107 -11.81 -5.44 -6.10
C ARG A 107 -13.16 -5.07 -6.71
N GLU A 108 -14.20 -5.03 -5.88
CA GLU A 108 -15.56 -4.71 -6.32
C GLU A 108 -15.73 -3.23 -6.67
N TYR A 109 -15.31 -2.34 -5.76
CA TYR A 109 -15.56 -0.90 -5.89
C TYR A 109 -14.47 -0.14 -6.66
N PHE A 110 -13.24 -0.65 -6.65
CA PHE A 110 -12.08 0.04 -7.23
C PHE A 110 -11.29 -0.87 -8.17
N PRO A 111 -11.88 -1.31 -9.29
CA PRO A 111 -11.30 -2.36 -10.13
C PRO A 111 -9.97 -1.99 -10.81
N LYS A 112 -9.65 -0.69 -10.90
CA LYS A 112 -8.39 -0.22 -11.49
C LYS A 112 -7.28 -0.01 -10.46
N MET A 113 -7.57 -0.16 -9.16
CA MET A 113 -6.57 0.01 -8.12
C MET A 113 -5.82 -1.30 -7.91
N ASP A 114 -4.48 -1.23 -7.91
CA ASP A 114 -3.66 -2.37 -7.56
C ASP A 114 -3.79 -2.70 -6.08
N ILE A 115 -3.72 -3.99 -5.75
CA ILE A 115 -3.80 -4.49 -4.39
C ILE A 115 -2.52 -5.24 -4.08
N HIS A 116 -1.83 -4.80 -3.03
CA HIS A 116 -0.63 -5.44 -2.53
C HIS A 116 -0.92 -6.10 -1.19
N ALA A 117 -0.45 -7.34 -1.01
CA ALA A 117 -0.55 -8.02 0.26
C ALA A 117 0.47 -7.47 1.25
N SER A 118 0.00 -7.06 2.44
CA SER A 118 0.86 -6.66 3.54
C SER A 118 1.68 -7.85 4.06
N THR A 119 2.85 -7.56 4.65
CA THR A 119 3.61 -8.56 5.42
C THR A 119 2.77 -9.22 6.50
N GLN A 120 1.78 -8.52 7.04
CA GLN A 120 0.85 -9.01 8.07
C GLN A 120 -0.12 -10.08 7.57
N MET A 121 -0.26 -10.29 6.25
CA MET A 121 -1.00 -11.42 5.71
C MET A 121 -0.27 -12.75 5.90
N THR A 122 0.99 -12.71 6.30
CA THR A 122 1.81 -13.89 6.60
C THR A 122 1.87 -14.90 5.43
N ILE A 123 2.09 -14.38 4.23
CA ILE A 123 2.28 -15.20 3.03
C ILE A 123 3.75 -15.59 2.98
N THR A 124 4.07 -16.84 3.25
CA THR A 124 5.45 -17.31 3.40
C THR A 124 5.88 -18.31 2.32
N GLY A 125 4.97 -18.78 1.50
CA GLY A 125 5.26 -19.83 0.53
C GLY A 125 4.61 -19.61 -0.83
N TYR A 126 5.10 -20.35 -1.82
CA TYR A 126 4.64 -20.28 -3.20
C TYR A 126 3.12 -20.51 -3.35
N ARG A 127 2.57 -21.50 -2.64
CA ARG A 127 1.15 -21.81 -2.74
C ARG A 127 0.26 -20.69 -2.24
N GLY A 128 0.65 -20.04 -1.13
CA GLY A 128 -0.04 -18.86 -0.61
C GLY A 128 0.05 -17.68 -1.59
N ALA A 129 1.22 -17.43 -2.15
CA ALA A 129 1.41 -16.38 -3.14
C ALA A 129 0.58 -16.61 -4.42
N ALA A 130 0.57 -17.83 -4.94
CA ALA A 130 -0.23 -18.20 -6.10
C ALA A 130 -1.74 -18.08 -5.84
N PHE A 131 -2.19 -18.44 -4.65
CA PHE A 131 -3.59 -18.26 -4.25
C PHE A 131 -3.97 -16.78 -4.24
N MET A 132 -3.13 -15.93 -3.65
CA MET A 132 -3.37 -14.48 -3.59
C MET A 132 -3.33 -13.81 -4.97
N GLU A 133 -2.44 -14.25 -5.86
CA GLU A 133 -2.43 -13.81 -7.25
C GLU A 133 -3.77 -14.11 -7.93
N GLY A 134 -4.32 -15.30 -7.74
CA GLY A 134 -5.65 -15.68 -8.21
C GLY A 134 -6.78 -14.84 -7.60
N GLN A 135 -6.57 -14.24 -6.44
CA GLN A 135 -7.50 -13.31 -5.80
C GLN A 135 -7.34 -11.85 -6.26
N GLY A 136 -6.45 -11.56 -7.19
CA GLY A 136 -6.25 -10.22 -7.74
C GLY A 136 -5.16 -9.40 -7.03
N ILE A 137 -4.35 -10.02 -6.18
CA ILE A 137 -3.19 -9.37 -5.59
C ILE A 137 -2.05 -9.35 -6.60
N SER A 138 -1.54 -8.16 -6.90
CA SER A 138 -0.46 -7.96 -7.87
C SER A 138 0.93 -8.04 -7.25
N ARG A 139 1.05 -7.91 -5.93
CA ARG A 139 2.32 -7.93 -5.21
C ARG A 139 2.12 -8.41 -3.77
N CYS A 140 3.05 -9.25 -3.30
CA CYS A 140 3.17 -9.61 -1.89
C CYS A 140 4.38 -8.89 -1.30
N LEU A 141 4.18 -8.16 -0.20
CA LEU A 141 5.27 -7.63 0.59
C LEU A 141 5.77 -8.73 1.51
N LEU A 142 6.97 -9.19 1.29
CA LEU A 142 7.59 -10.22 2.11
C LEU A 142 8.62 -9.57 3.03
N TYR A 143 8.67 -10.03 4.26
CA TYR A 143 9.77 -9.68 5.14
C TYR A 143 10.99 -10.48 4.70
N THR A 144 11.90 -9.82 4.02
CA THR A 144 13.21 -10.39 3.68
C THR A 144 14.27 -9.64 4.45
N SER A 145 14.93 -10.31 5.38
CA SER A 145 16.08 -9.74 6.05
C SER A 145 17.35 -10.24 5.39
N PRO A 146 18.26 -9.35 4.97
CA PRO A 146 19.57 -9.74 4.50
C PRO A 146 20.52 -10.14 5.63
N SER A 147 20.08 -10.09 6.89
CA SER A 147 20.90 -10.43 8.04
C SER A 147 21.21 -11.92 8.09
N PRO A 148 22.48 -12.31 8.32
CA PRO A 148 22.86 -13.71 8.52
C PRO A 148 22.10 -14.39 9.67
N ARG A 149 21.55 -13.64 10.61
CA ARG A 149 20.75 -14.17 11.73
C ARG A 149 19.42 -14.76 11.28
N ASP A 150 18.89 -14.32 10.16
CA ASP A 150 17.57 -14.73 9.66
C ASP A 150 17.67 -15.88 8.64
N ARG A 151 18.89 -16.39 8.41
CA ARG A 151 19.17 -17.51 7.55
C ARG A 151 19.32 -18.85 8.31
N GLY A 152 18.67 -18.93 9.46
CA GLY A 152 18.68 -20.15 10.28
C GLY A 152 18.04 -21.36 9.63
#